data_46d9c92b4dd3bad501399fda9bda578c
#
_entry.id   46d9c92b4dd3bad501399fda9bda578c
#
_cell.length_a   1.000
_cell.length_b   1.000
_cell.length_c   1.000
_cell.angle_alpha   90.00
_cell.angle_beta   90.00
_cell.angle_gamma   90.00
#
_symmetry.space_group_name_H-M   'P 1'
#
loop_
_entity.id
_entity.type
_entity.pdbx_description
1 polymer ?
#
loop_
_entity_poly.entity_id
_entity_poly.type
_entity_poly.pdbx_seq_one_letter_code
_entity_poly.pdbx_strand_id
1 'polypeptide(L)'
;MDNQMNNQMGMLLSSGIFFLFALVFLVSAEINKRITEKNKKLYQGKAQGEVLEIVKSGSQGVGGIGFNNRTYVVYKYTVGENTYIVKPLVLNSNVPINLKYANSAHTFCVTYFGAHSGSRQTNYRAGESITVAYLPETPSEHQIVDDKDKTFFYKGFRVAGFAIMSIAVIFLTVSFLLKK
;
A
#
# COMPACT_ATOMS: atom_id res chain seq x y z
N MET A 1 -18.42 -14.56 -44.43
CA MET A 1 -19.39 -14.21 -43.38
C MET A 1 -18.94 -14.70 -42.03
N ASP A 2 -18.42 -15.93 -41.90
CA ASP A 2 -18.01 -16.53 -40.62
C ASP A 2 -16.84 -15.82 -39.92
N ASN A 3 -15.85 -15.33 -40.63
CA ASN A 3 -14.69 -14.64 -40.04
C ASN A 3 -15.05 -13.29 -39.39
N GLN A 4 -16.01 -12.57 -39.95
CA GLN A 4 -16.47 -11.29 -39.39
C GLN A 4 -17.25 -11.51 -38.08
N MET A 5 -18.09 -12.52 -38.05
CA MET A 5 -18.88 -12.88 -36.85
C MET A 5 -17.99 -13.38 -35.74
N ASN A 6 -16.95 -14.17 -36.03
CA ASN A 6 -15.97 -14.62 -35.04
C ASN A 6 -15.17 -13.47 -34.46
N ASN A 7 -14.75 -12.49 -35.26
CA ASN A 7 -14.02 -11.31 -34.80
C ASN A 7 -14.89 -10.42 -33.88
N GLN A 8 -16.16 -10.24 -34.22
CA GLN A 8 -17.11 -9.51 -33.37
C GLN A 8 -17.31 -10.20 -32.00
N MET A 9 -17.53 -11.49 -32.01
CA MET A 9 -17.71 -12.26 -30.78
C MET A 9 -16.45 -12.19 -29.90
N GLY A 10 -15.26 -12.28 -30.52
CA GLY A 10 -13.99 -12.11 -29.83
C GLY A 10 -13.84 -10.73 -29.17
N MET A 11 -14.21 -9.66 -29.88
CA MET A 11 -14.16 -8.29 -29.32
C MET A 11 -15.14 -8.08 -28.18
N LEU A 12 -16.35 -8.61 -28.26
CA LEU A 12 -17.35 -8.53 -27.20
C LEU A 12 -16.90 -9.28 -25.95
N LEU A 13 -16.35 -10.47 -26.08
CA LEU A 13 -15.80 -11.25 -24.97
C LEU A 13 -14.62 -10.52 -24.32
N SER A 14 -13.69 -9.99 -25.11
CA SER A 14 -12.56 -9.21 -24.62
C SER A 14 -13.01 -7.97 -23.87
N SER A 15 -13.99 -7.23 -24.41
CA SER A 15 -14.57 -6.07 -23.72
C SER A 15 -15.17 -6.44 -22.38
N GLY A 16 -15.91 -7.56 -22.29
CA GLY A 16 -16.48 -8.06 -21.04
C GLY A 16 -15.42 -8.40 -20.01
N ILE A 17 -14.34 -9.04 -20.42
CA ILE A 17 -13.21 -9.37 -19.54
C ILE A 17 -12.53 -8.10 -19.02
N PHE A 18 -12.21 -7.14 -19.87
CA PHE A 18 -11.62 -5.87 -19.47
C PHE A 18 -12.54 -5.10 -18.51
N PHE A 19 -13.85 -5.11 -18.75
CA PHE A 19 -14.83 -4.48 -17.88
C PHE A 19 -14.82 -5.11 -16.48
N LEU A 20 -14.76 -6.43 -16.36
CA LEU A 20 -14.67 -7.13 -15.08
C LEU A 20 -13.37 -6.79 -14.34
N PHE A 21 -12.23 -6.77 -15.05
CA PHE A 21 -10.96 -6.35 -14.43
C PHE A 21 -11.03 -4.90 -13.94
N ALA A 22 -11.57 -3.98 -14.73
CA ALA A 22 -11.74 -2.59 -14.32
C ALA A 22 -12.58 -2.46 -13.05
N LEU A 23 -13.69 -3.22 -12.97
CA LEU A 23 -14.55 -3.27 -11.78
C LEU A 23 -13.77 -3.74 -10.54
N VAL A 24 -12.99 -4.81 -10.65
CA VAL A 24 -12.16 -5.32 -9.53
C VAL A 24 -11.21 -4.24 -9.03
N PHE A 25 -10.53 -3.52 -9.92
CA PHE A 25 -9.62 -2.42 -9.53
C PHE A 25 -10.35 -1.28 -8.83
N LEU A 26 -11.49 -0.84 -9.37
CA LEU A 26 -12.27 0.27 -8.82
C LEU A 26 -12.89 -0.10 -7.46
N VAL A 27 -13.44 -1.30 -7.32
CA VAL A 27 -14.00 -1.80 -6.06
C VAL A 27 -12.89 -1.93 -5.01
N SER A 28 -11.73 -2.48 -5.37
CA SER A 28 -10.59 -2.58 -4.48
C SER A 28 -10.10 -1.21 -3.99
N ALA A 29 -10.06 -0.23 -4.88
CA ALA A 29 -9.69 1.14 -4.53
C ALA A 29 -10.69 1.77 -3.54
N GLU A 30 -12.00 1.57 -3.77
CA GLU A 30 -13.04 2.10 -2.89
C GLU A 30 -13.05 1.44 -1.51
N ILE A 31 -12.88 0.11 -1.44
CA ILE A 31 -12.76 -0.62 -0.17
C ILE A 31 -11.58 -0.10 0.63
N ASN A 32 -10.41 0.03 0.01
CA ASN A 32 -9.21 0.56 0.68
C ASN A 32 -9.41 1.98 1.18
N LYS A 33 -10.08 2.84 0.42
CA LYS A 33 -10.43 4.19 0.84
C LYS A 33 -11.32 4.17 2.09
N ARG A 34 -12.40 3.38 2.08
CA ARG A 34 -13.35 3.26 3.21
C ARG A 34 -12.67 2.74 4.49
N ILE A 35 -11.79 1.74 4.36
CA ILE A 35 -11.01 1.22 5.50
C ILE A 35 -10.13 2.34 6.08
N THR A 36 -9.45 3.10 5.22
CA THR A 36 -8.60 4.22 5.65
C THR A 36 -9.40 5.31 6.36
N GLU A 37 -10.57 5.67 5.84
CA GLU A 37 -11.45 6.68 6.45
C GLU A 37 -12.05 6.20 7.78
N LYS A 38 -12.44 4.93 7.88
CA LYS A 38 -12.90 4.32 9.13
C LYS A 38 -11.82 4.35 10.20
N ASN A 39 -10.61 3.99 9.82
CA ASN A 39 -9.47 4.01 10.74
C ASN A 39 -9.15 5.43 11.23
N LYS A 40 -9.26 6.46 10.36
CA LYS A 40 -9.07 7.86 10.76
C LYS A 40 -10.01 8.31 11.90
N LYS A 41 -11.20 7.74 11.97
CA LYS A 41 -12.19 8.04 13.04
C LYS A 41 -11.87 7.33 14.35
N LEU A 42 -11.22 6.19 14.31
CA LEU A 42 -10.84 5.43 15.50
C LEU A 42 -9.63 6.06 16.20
N TYR A 43 -8.63 6.48 15.45
CA TYR A 43 -7.37 7.01 15.98
C TYR A 43 -7.49 8.53 16.22
N GLN A 44 -7.91 8.92 17.43
CA GLN A 44 -8.16 10.34 17.78
C GLN A 44 -6.91 11.06 18.27
N GLY A 45 -5.97 10.35 18.90
CA GLY A 45 -4.69 10.91 19.34
C GLY A 45 -3.79 11.23 18.14
N LYS A 46 -3.03 12.31 18.21
CA LYS A 46 -2.04 12.68 17.20
C LYS A 46 -0.71 12.98 17.85
N ALA A 47 0.36 12.45 17.30
CA ALA A 47 1.72 12.73 17.72
C ALA A 47 2.60 13.02 16.49
N GLN A 48 3.61 13.86 16.71
CA GLN A 48 4.68 14.02 15.71
C GLN A 48 5.64 12.84 15.82
N GLY A 49 6.00 12.29 14.70
CA GLY A 49 6.96 11.21 14.58
C GLY A 49 8.06 11.57 13.59
N GLU A 50 9.07 10.73 13.57
CA GLU A 50 10.23 10.86 12.70
C GLU A 50 10.59 9.50 12.11
N VAL A 51 10.84 9.47 10.81
CA VAL A 51 11.38 8.28 10.14
C VAL A 51 12.84 8.12 10.53
N LEU A 52 13.16 7.03 11.21
CA LEU A 52 14.53 6.75 11.65
C LEU A 52 15.35 6.12 10.54
N GLU A 53 14.78 5.13 9.86
CA GLU A 53 15.50 4.32 8.90
C GLU A 53 14.57 3.72 7.86
N ILE A 54 15.12 3.47 6.69
CA ILE A 54 14.47 2.72 5.61
C ILE A 54 15.27 1.44 5.39
N VAL A 55 14.67 0.33 5.79
CA VAL A 55 15.30 -0.99 5.73
C VAL A 55 14.84 -1.73 4.48
N LYS A 56 15.78 -2.22 3.70
CA LYS A 56 15.52 -3.11 2.56
C LYS A 56 15.80 -4.54 2.98
N SER A 57 14.79 -5.39 2.96
CA SER A 57 14.99 -6.83 3.15
C SER A 57 15.14 -7.50 1.78
N GLY A 58 16.34 -8.00 1.49
CA GLY A 58 16.60 -8.86 0.35
C GLY A 58 16.43 -10.30 0.77
N SER A 59 15.48 -11.03 0.20
CA SER A 59 15.50 -12.49 0.23
C SER A 59 16.43 -12.95 -0.89
N GLN A 60 17.59 -13.47 -0.55
CA GLN A 60 18.40 -14.24 -1.50
C GLN A 60 17.67 -15.59 -1.72
N GLY A 61 16.82 -15.63 -2.73
CA GLY A 61 16.24 -16.87 -3.22
C GLY A 61 17.35 -17.73 -3.87
N VAL A 62 17.36 -19.01 -3.56
CA VAL A 62 18.18 -20.01 -4.27
C VAL A 62 17.82 -19.91 -5.76
N GLY A 63 18.76 -19.50 -6.61
CA GLY A 63 18.55 -19.35 -8.07
C GLY A 63 18.47 -17.92 -8.61
N GLY A 64 18.75 -16.89 -7.83
CA GLY A 64 18.95 -15.52 -8.35
C GLY A 64 17.68 -14.75 -8.76
N ILE A 65 16.50 -15.34 -8.70
CA ILE A 65 15.22 -14.67 -8.99
C ILE A 65 14.55 -14.30 -7.66
N GLY A 66 15.11 -13.30 -6.97
CA GLY A 66 14.57 -12.78 -5.72
C GLY A 66 13.46 -11.75 -5.97
N PHE A 67 12.21 -12.18 -6.05
CA PHE A 67 11.06 -11.28 -6.16
C PHE A 67 10.65 -10.58 -4.85
N ASN A 68 11.43 -10.70 -3.78
CA ASN A 68 11.05 -10.27 -2.43
C ASN A 68 11.92 -9.14 -1.85
N ASN A 69 12.34 -8.18 -2.65
CA ASN A 69 12.89 -6.95 -2.11
C ASN A 69 11.76 -6.11 -1.49
N ARG A 70 11.60 -6.24 -0.17
CA ARG A 70 10.64 -5.45 0.60
C ARG A 70 11.34 -4.28 1.25
N THR A 71 10.70 -3.11 1.18
CA THR A 71 11.17 -1.92 1.86
C THR A 71 10.28 -1.65 3.08
N TYR A 72 10.91 -1.45 4.22
CA TYR A 72 10.24 -1.16 5.50
C TYR A 72 10.65 0.19 6.01
N VAL A 73 9.72 0.90 6.63
CA VAL A 73 9.96 2.19 7.27
C VAL A 73 9.98 1.97 8.76
N VAL A 74 11.11 2.31 9.39
CA VAL A 74 11.25 2.34 10.84
C VAL A 74 11.09 3.79 11.29
N TYR A 75 10.20 4.04 12.24
CA TYR A 75 9.92 5.38 12.72
C TYR A 75 9.66 5.39 14.23
N LYS A 76 9.80 6.56 14.82
CA LYS A 76 9.46 6.81 16.22
C LYS A 76 8.38 7.88 16.33
N TYR A 77 7.63 7.86 17.42
CA TYR A 77 6.76 8.93 17.86
C TYR A 77 6.67 8.93 19.38
N THR A 78 6.32 10.08 19.96
CA THR A 78 6.28 10.24 21.42
C THR A 78 4.87 10.65 21.86
N VAL A 79 4.36 9.99 22.89
CA VAL A 79 3.07 10.30 23.52
C VAL A 79 3.30 10.49 25.01
N GLY A 80 3.15 11.72 25.51
CA GLY A 80 3.55 12.07 26.87
C GLY A 80 5.05 11.87 27.06
N GLU A 81 5.44 11.08 28.05
CA GLU A 81 6.84 10.74 28.33
C GLU A 81 7.32 9.48 27.57
N ASN A 82 6.41 8.77 26.93
CA ASN A 82 6.70 7.49 26.31
C ASN A 82 7.07 7.65 24.84
N THR A 83 8.18 7.05 24.43
CA THR A 83 8.62 6.97 23.03
C THR A 83 8.35 5.59 22.46
N TYR A 84 7.69 5.54 21.33
CA TYR A 84 7.36 4.32 20.61
C TYR A 84 8.23 4.22 19.36
N ILE A 85 8.99 3.12 19.24
CA ILE A 85 9.77 2.80 18.04
C ILE A 85 9.03 1.70 17.30
N VAL A 86 8.63 2.01 16.08
CA VAL A 86 7.88 1.11 15.22
C VAL A 86 8.82 0.43 14.25
N LYS A 87 8.83 -0.89 14.31
CA LYS A 87 9.64 -1.75 13.44
C LYS A 87 8.77 -2.80 12.77
N PRO A 88 9.14 -3.30 11.58
CA PRO A 88 8.39 -4.36 10.90
C PRO A 88 8.42 -5.66 11.71
N LEU A 89 7.33 -6.44 11.64
CA LEU A 89 7.20 -7.72 12.34
C LEU A 89 8.23 -8.76 11.85
N VAL A 90 8.57 -8.70 10.57
CA VAL A 90 9.50 -9.64 9.92
C VAL A 90 10.70 -8.85 9.43
N LEU A 91 11.62 -8.57 10.33
CA LEU A 91 13.00 -8.31 9.94
C LEU A 91 13.74 -9.63 10.05
N ASN A 92 14.34 -10.09 8.96
CA ASN A 92 15.35 -11.12 9.05
C ASN A 92 16.36 -10.69 10.11
N SER A 93 16.67 -11.60 11.04
CA SER A 93 17.49 -11.38 12.23
C SER A 93 18.88 -10.75 11.98
N ASN A 94 19.27 -10.61 10.72
CA ASN A 94 20.56 -10.12 10.26
C ASN A 94 20.57 -8.63 9.88
N VAL A 95 19.45 -7.90 9.97
CA VAL A 95 19.45 -6.45 9.73
C VAL A 95 19.58 -5.75 11.08
N PRO A 96 20.73 -5.14 11.39
CA PRO A 96 20.91 -4.40 12.63
C PRO A 96 20.04 -3.13 12.57
N ILE A 97 18.90 -3.17 13.26
CA ILE A 97 18.19 -1.94 13.58
C ILE A 97 19.00 -1.29 14.70
N ASN A 98 19.50 -0.10 14.46
CA ASN A 98 20.18 0.66 15.50
C ASN A 98 19.13 1.11 16.54
N LEU A 99 18.86 0.23 17.50
CA LEU A 99 17.90 0.44 18.59
C LEU A 99 18.48 1.38 19.68
N LYS A 100 19.11 2.47 19.27
CA LYS A 100 19.73 3.45 20.14
C LYS A 100 18.80 3.92 21.28
N TYR A 101 17.50 3.74 21.10
CA TYR A 101 16.45 4.15 22.03
C TYR A 101 15.76 2.99 22.76
N ALA A 102 16.08 1.74 22.45
CA ALA A 102 15.37 0.57 22.99
C ALA A 102 15.63 0.28 24.46
N ASN A 103 16.62 0.93 25.06
CA ASN A 103 17.06 0.66 26.43
C ASN A 103 16.66 1.74 27.43
N SER A 104 15.88 2.75 27.08
CA SER A 104 15.39 3.74 28.01
C SER A 104 14.10 3.26 28.69
N ALA A 105 13.89 3.63 29.95
CA ALA A 105 12.73 3.23 30.76
C ALA A 105 11.37 3.61 30.13
N HIS A 106 11.36 4.58 29.23
CA HIS A 106 10.16 5.10 28.55
C HIS A 106 10.11 4.75 27.06
N THR A 107 10.90 3.77 26.62
CA THR A 107 10.93 3.38 25.21
C THR A 107 10.24 2.05 24.99
N PHE A 108 9.25 2.05 24.12
CA PHE A 108 8.50 0.86 23.72
C PHE A 108 8.83 0.48 22.29
N CYS A 109 9.25 -0.76 22.07
CA CYS A 109 9.36 -1.32 20.73
C CYS A 109 8.01 -1.89 20.29
N VAL A 110 7.41 -1.32 19.25
CA VAL A 110 6.17 -1.78 18.68
C VAL A 110 6.47 -2.50 17.36
N THR A 111 6.03 -3.74 17.25
CA THR A 111 6.05 -4.47 15.98
C THR A 111 4.78 -4.19 15.20
N TYR A 112 4.95 -3.69 14.00
CA TYR A 112 3.82 -3.34 13.14
C TYR A 112 3.79 -4.24 11.90
N PHE A 113 2.63 -4.81 11.62
CA PHE A 113 2.41 -5.55 10.37
C PHE A 113 2.28 -4.52 9.25
N GLY A 114 3.43 -4.18 8.68
CA GLY A 114 3.61 -2.94 7.95
C GLY A 114 2.82 -2.83 6.68
N ALA A 115 2.20 -1.71 6.55
CA ALA A 115 1.66 -1.16 5.31
C ALA A 115 2.70 -1.06 4.17
N HIS A 116 3.95 -1.23 4.49
CA HIS A 116 5.09 -1.09 3.59
C HIS A 116 5.65 -2.44 3.12
N SER A 117 5.00 -3.55 3.49
CA SER A 117 5.40 -4.88 3.04
C SER A 117 5.01 -5.09 1.59
N GLY A 118 5.96 -5.01 0.70
CA GLY A 118 5.76 -5.37 -0.71
C GLY A 118 6.12 -4.29 -1.74
N SER A 119 6.39 -3.07 -1.33
CA SER A 119 6.91 -2.06 -2.24
C SER A 119 8.42 -2.22 -2.43
N ARG A 120 8.89 -2.19 -3.68
CA ARG A 120 10.33 -2.10 -3.98
C ARG A 120 10.93 -0.76 -3.54
N GLN A 121 10.10 0.26 -3.40
CA GLN A 121 10.47 1.61 -3.00
C GLN A 121 9.41 2.17 -2.07
N THR A 122 9.85 2.95 -1.09
CA THR A 122 8.98 3.75 -0.24
C THR A 122 9.07 5.22 -0.64
N ASN A 123 7.99 5.96 -0.41
CA ASN A 123 7.94 7.41 -0.61
C ASN A 123 8.43 8.20 0.61
N TYR A 124 8.94 7.51 1.64
CA TYR A 124 9.52 8.11 2.83
C TYR A 124 11.04 8.22 2.74
N ARG A 125 11.60 9.17 3.51
CA ARG A 125 13.04 9.38 3.66
C ARG A 125 13.43 9.34 5.13
N ALA A 126 14.63 8.88 5.44
CA ALA A 126 15.17 8.97 6.80
C ALA A 126 15.27 10.44 7.23
N GLY A 127 14.93 10.72 8.50
CA GLY A 127 14.83 12.07 9.05
C GLY A 127 13.55 12.82 8.68
N GLU A 128 12.64 12.21 7.92
CA GLU A 128 11.38 12.84 7.56
C GLU A 128 10.42 12.87 8.75
N SER A 129 9.80 14.04 8.97
CA SER A 129 8.73 14.19 9.96
C SER A 129 7.43 13.59 9.43
N ILE A 130 6.75 12.83 10.29
CA ILE A 130 5.46 12.20 10.00
C ILE A 130 4.46 12.52 11.11
N THR A 131 3.19 12.49 10.79
CA THR A 131 2.13 12.56 11.79
C THR A 131 1.59 11.16 12.04
N VAL A 132 1.59 10.74 13.29
CA VAL A 132 1.06 9.45 13.72
C VAL A 132 -0.24 9.66 14.47
N ALA A 133 -1.30 9.00 14.05
CA ALA A 133 -2.55 8.92 14.79
C ALA A 133 -2.56 7.64 15.62
N TYR A 134 -2.98 7.72 16.87
CA TYR A 134 -2.96 6.62 17.81
C TYR A 134 -4.25 6.53 18.64
N LEU A 135 -4.51 5.37 19.22
CA LEU A 135 -5.58 5.20 20.20
C LEU A 135 -5.13 5.77 21.54
N PRO A 136 -5.86 6.73 22.16
CA PRO A 136 -5.47 7.31 23.44
C PRO A 136 -5.28 6.28 24.56
N GLU A 137 -6.11 5.22 24.57
CA GLU A 137 -6.06 4.16 25.58
C GLU A 137 -4.88 3.20 25.37
N THR A 138 -4.49 2.98 24.11
CA THR A 138 -3.39 2.08 23.71
C THR A 138 -2.53 2.76 22.66
N PRO A 139 -1.61 3.66 23.02
CA PRO A 139 -0.82 4.40 22.05
C PRO A 139 0.07 3.55 21.13
N SER A 140 0.32 2.28 21.52
CA SER A 140 0.98 1.30 20.65
C SER A 140 0.16 0.93 19.40
N GLU A 141 -1.18 1.07 19.46
CA GLU A 141 -2.05 0.93 18.31
C GLU A 141 -2.13 2.27 17.58
N HIS A 142 -1.59 2.29 16.39
CA HIS A 142 -1.37 3.53 15.66
C HIS A 142 -1.38 3.35 14.15
N GLN A 143 -1.43 4.47 13.44
CA GLN A 143 -1.24 4.55 12.00
C GLN A 143 -0.57 5.86 11.60
N ILE A 144 0.14 5.88 10.47
CA ILE A 144 0.62 7.13 9.90
C ILE A 144 -0.55 7.85 9.24
N VAL A 145 -0.74 9.13 9.59
CA VAL A 145 -1.74 9.99 8.96
C VAL A 145 -1.30 10.30 7.54
N ASP A 146 -2.25 10.17 6.58
CA ASP A 146 -1.99 10.42 5.16
C ASP A 146 -0.77 9.64 4.62
N ASP A 147 -0.70 8.36 5.02
CA ASP A 147 0.34 7.44 4.61
C ASP A 147 0.57 7.49 3.10
N LYS A 148 1.75 7.98 2.71
CA LYS A 148 2.13 8.22 1.32
C LYS A 148 2.08 6.95 0.48
N ASP A 149 2.52 5.83 1.04
CA ASP A 149 2.58 4.56 0.32
C ASP A 149 1.18 3.98 0.12
N LYS A 150 0.31 4.04 1.13
CA LYS A 150 -1.10 3.65 0.99
C LYS A 150 -1.85 4.56 0.02
N THR A 151 -1.62 5.87 0.11
CA THR A 151 -2.25 6.85 -0.77
C THR A 151 -1.86 6.62 -2.22
N PHE A 152 -0.60 6.34 -2.48
CA PHE A 152 -0.11 6.00 -3.81
C PHE A 152 -0.80 4.75 -4.37
N PHE A 153 -0.96 3.72 -3.55
CA PHE A 153 -1.59 2.46 -3.96
C PHE A 153 -3.03 2.66 -4.43
N TYR A 154 -3.92 3.23 -3.61
CA TYR A 154 -5.32 3.36 -4.01
C TYR A 154 -5.53 4.34 -5.17
N LYS A 155 -4.71 5.40 -5.26
CA LYS A 155 -4.73 6.29 -6.43
C LYS A 155 -4.30 5.55 -7.70
N GLY A 156 -3.24 4.75 -7.62
CA GLY A 156 -2.78 3.90 -8.71
C GLY A 156 -3.87 2.91 -9.19
N PHE A 157 -4.53 2.23 -8.27
CA PHE A 157 -5.64 1.33 -8.62
C PHE A 157 -6.81 2.06 -9.30
N ARG A 158 -7.15 3.27 -8.86
CA ARG A 158 -8.21 4.07 -9.53
C ARG A 158 -7.81 4.44 -10.95
N VAL A 159 -6.59 4.93 -11.15
CA VAL A 159 -6.09 5.31 -12.49
C VAL A 159 -6.07 4.09 -13.40
N ALA A 160 -5.53 2.96 -12.93
CA ALA A 160 -5.53 1.70 -13.69
C ALA A 160 -6.94 1.23 -14.03
N GLY A 161 -7.86 1.28 -13.07
CA GLY A 161 -9.27 0.90 -13.30
C GLY A 161 -9.94 1.75 -14.37
N PHE A 162 -9.75 3.06 -14.36
CA PHE A 162 -10.31 3.94 -15.39
C PHE A 162 -9.66 3.73 -16.76
N ALA A 163 -8.34 3.50 -16.81
CA ALA A 163 -7.65 3.21 -18.07
C ALA A 163 -8.16 1.91 -18.71
N ILE A 164 -8.30 0.84 -17.92
CA ILE A 164 -8.84 -0.43 -18.40
C ILE A 164 -10.31 -0.29 -18.83
N MET A 165 -11.10 0.50 -18.09
CA MET A 165 -12.49 0.80 -18.46
C MET A 165 -12.58 1.50 -19.81
N SER A 166 -11.71 2.48 -20.07
CA SER A 166 -11.65 3.20 -21.33
C SER A 166 -11.33 2.25 -22.51
N ILE A 167 -10.40 1.32 -22.31
CA ILE A 167 -10.08 0.28 -23.31
C ILE A 167 -11.30 -0.59 -23.58
N ALA A 168 -12.01 -1.03 -22.54
CA ALA A 168 -13.22 -1.84 -22.70
C ALA A 168 -14.29 -1.12 -23.53
N VAL A 169 -14.50 0.17 -23.29
CA VAL A 169 -15.46 1.01 -24.04
C VAL A 169 -15.04 1.13 -25.51
N ILE A 170 -13.74 1.31 -25.80
CA ILE A 170 -13.23 1.38 -27.17
C ILE A 170 -13.51 0.06 -27.93
N PHE A 171 -13.17 -1.09 -27.30
CA PHE A 171 -13.45 -2.39 -27.91
C PHE A 171 -14.95 -2.60 -28.18
N LEU A 172 -15.80 -2.20 -27.24
CA LEU A 172 -17.24 -2.27 -27.38
C LEU A 172 -17.71 -1.42 -28.58
N THR A 173 -17.24 -0.17 -28.65
CA THR A 173 -17.62 0.77 -29.72
C THR A 173 -17.19 0.25 -31.11
N VAL A 174 -15.95 -0.23 -31.21
CA VAL A 174 -15.44 -0.81 -32.47
C VAL A 174 -16.26 -2.03 -32.87
N SER A 175 -16.62 -2.89 -31.93
CA SER A 175 -17.46 -4.06 -32.18
C SER A 175 -18.83 -3.69 -32.78
N PHE A 176 -19.43 -2.59 -32.30
CA PHE A 176 -20.69 -2.08 -32.85
C PHE A 176 -20.55 -1.45 -34.25
N LEU A 177 -19.44 -0.75 -34.51
CA LEU A 177 -19.17 -0.15 -35.81
C LEU A 177 -18.93 -1.20 -36.92
N LEU A 178 -18.31 -2.31 -36.57
CA LEU A 178 -18.07 -3.42 -37.48
C LEU A 178 -19.34 -4.24 -37.79
N LYS A 179 -20.45 -3.96 -37.12
CA LYS A 179 -21.75 -4.61 -37.36
C LYS A 179 -22.52 -4.00 -38.55
N LYS A 180 -22.08 -2.82 -39.03
CA LYS A 180 -22.62 -2.18 -40.21
C LYS A 180 -21.90 -2.65 -41.48
#